data_169be801ad7d7b118f2fe57b36f4c3e7
#
_entry.id   169be801ad7d7b118f2fe57b36f4c3e7
#
_cell.length_a   1.000
_cell.length_b   1.000
_cell.length_c   1.000
_cell.angle_alpha   90.00
_cell.angle_beta   90.00
_cell.angle_gamma   90.00
#
_symmetry.space_group_name_H-M   'P 1'
#
loop_
_entity.id
_entity.type
_entity.pdbx_description
1 polymer ?
#
loop_
_entity_poly.entity_id
_entity_poly.type
_entity_poly.pdbx_seq_one_letter_code
_entity_poly.pdbx_strand_id
1 'polypeptide(L)' 'MTALADRLRVALDLWETGVILRRQALRREHPELSAAQIEALVNRWLATRPGAEQGDGPQP' A
#
# COMPACT_ATOMS: atom_id res chain seq x y z
N MET A 1 18.58 4.26 -20.93
CA MET A 1 17.79 4.06 -20.93
C MET A 1 17.14 3.31 -19.99
N THR A 2 17.69 2.57 -19.43
CA THR A 2 17.02 1.66 -18.57
C THR A 2 17.06 2.06 -17.12
N ALA A 3 17.85 3.05 -16.75
CA ALA A 3 17.95 3.40 -15.33
C ALA A 3 16.61 3.86 -14.76
N LEU A 4 15.87 4.69 -15.50
CA LEU A 4 14.58 5.14 -15.01
C LEU A 4 13.58 4.00 -15.00
N ALA A 5 13.56 3.20 -16.04
CA ALA A 5 12.66 2.06 -16.11
C ALA A 5 12.94 1.08 -15.00
N ASP A 6 14.23 0.86 -14.71
CA ASP A 6 14.60 -0.05 -13.63
C ASP A 6 14.14 0.49 -12.28
N ARG A 7 14.28 1.78 -12.06
CA ARG A 7 13.83 2.39 -10.82
C ARG A 7 12.33 2.26 -10.65
N LEU A 8 11.59 2.49 -11.73
CA LEU A 8 10.15 2.37 -11.67
C LEU A 8 9.72 0.95 -11.38
N ARG A 9 10.42 -0.01 -11.97
CA ARG A 9 10.10 -1.40 -11.72
C ARG A 9 10.35 -1.77 -10.28
N VAL A 10 11.48 -1.34 -9.73
CA VAL A 10 11.79 -1.60 -8.33
C VAL A 10 10.74 -0.96 -7.42
N ALA A 11 10.36 0.26 -7.74
CA ALA A 11 9.36 0.95 -6.94
C ALA A 11 8.03 0.22 -6.96
N LEU A 12 7.63 -0.28 -8.13
CA LEU A 12 6.40 -1.04 -8.24
C LEU A 12 6.47 -2.35 -7.49
N ASP A 13 7.63 -3.03 -7.58
CA ASP A 13 7.80 -4.28 -6.85
C ASP A 13 7.70 -4.06 -5.35
N LEU A 14 8.33 -3.00 -4.85
CA LEU A 14 8.28 -2.69 -3.43
C LEU A 14 6.85 -2.35 -3.01
N TRP A 15 6.15 -1.60 -3.85
CA TRP A 15 4.78 -1.24 -3.57
C TRP A 15 3.91 -2.48 -3.48
N GLU A 16 4.03 -3.37 -4.46
CA GLU A 16 3.23 -4.59 -4.46
C GLU A 16 3.55 -5.48 -3.28
N THR A 17 4.84 -5.59 -2.96
CA THR A 17 5.24 -6.38 -1.81
C THR A 17 4.64 -5.80 -0.53
N GLY A 18 4.66 -4.48 -0.40
CA GLY A 18 4.08 -3.84 0.75
C GLY A 18 2.60 -4.13 0.89
N VAL A 19 1.88 -4.09 -0.23
CA VAL A 19 0.45 -4.39 -0.23
C VAL A 19 0.21 -5.83 0.20
N ILE A 20 0.99 -6.76 -0.34
CA ILE A 20 0.84 -8.17 0.00
C ILE A 20 1.09 -8.40 1.48
N LEU A 21 2.15 -7.82 1.99
CA LEU A 21 2.47 -7.98 3.41
C LEU A 21 1.41 -7.35 4.30
N ARG A 22 0.89 -6.21 3.91
CA ARG A 22 -0.16 -5.55 4.69
C ARG A 22 -1.41 -6.41 4.71
N ARG A 23 -1.77 -6.97 3.55
CA ARG A 23 -2.94 -7.83 3.48
C ARG A 23 -2.78 -9.06 4.36
N GLN A 24 -1.60 -9.67 4.35
CA GLN A 24 -1.36 -10.84 5.19
C GLN A 24 -1.41 -10.48 6.67
N ALA A 25 -0.85 -9.32 7.02
CA ALA A 25 -0.89 -8.89 8.42
C ALA A 25 -2.33 -8.67 8.88
N LEU A 26 -3.15 -8.05 8.03
CA LEU A 26 -4.55 -7.82 8.38
C LEU A 26 -5.30 -9.13 8.56
N ARG A 27 -5.01 -10.11 7.71
CA ARG A 27 -5.66 -11.41 7.87
C ARG A 27 -5.30 -12.08 9.18
N ARG A 28 -4.06 -11.92 9.61
CA ARG A 28 -3.63 -12.50 10.88
C ARG A 28 -4.25 -11.75 12.06
N GLU A 29 -4.34 -10.43 11.94
CA GLU A 29 -4.87 -9.62 13.03
C GLU A 29 -6.38 -9.70 13.12
N HIS A 30 -7.03 -9.97 12.00
CA HIS A 30 -8.49 -9.95 11.93
C HIS A 30 -9.02 -11.20 11.24
N PRO A 31 -8.85 -12.36 11.87
CA PRO A 31 -9.32 -13.60 11.24
C PRO A 31 -10.82 -13.65 11.07
N GLU A 32 -11.54 -12.79 11.75
CA GLU A 32 -12.99 -12.75 11.67
C GLU A 32 -13.50 -12.01 10.42
N LEU A 33 -12.62 -11.28 9.74
CA LEU A 33 -13.06 -10.49 8.60
C LEU A 33 -13.07 -11.30 7.33
N SER A 34 -13.98 -10.97 6.43
CA SER A 34 -14.05 -11.60 5.12
C SER A 34 -12.95 -11.04 4.22
N ALA A 35 -12.74 -11.73 3.09
CA ALA A 35 -11.76 -11.25 2.12
C ALA A 35 -12.12 -9.84 1.64
N ALA A 36 -13.40 -9.58 1.40
CA ALA A 36 -13.81 -8.26 0.93
C ALA A 36 -13.53 -7.19 1.98
N GLN A 37 -13.73 -7.53 3.24
CA GLN A 37 -13.46 -6.57 4.31
C GLN A 37 -11.97 -6.29 4.44
N ILE A 38 -11.16 -7.31 4.27
CA ILE A 38 -9.71 -7.13 4.29
C ILE A 38 -9.28 -6.22 3.15
N GLU A 39 -9.84 -6.43 1.95
CA GLU A 39 -9.50 -5.57 0.81
C GLU A 39 -9.91 -4.13 1.05
N ALA A 40 -11.04 -3.91 1.69
CA ALA A 40 -11.46 -2.56 2.03
C ALA A 40 -10.46 -1.88 2.96
N LEU A 41 -9.93 -2.62 3.91
CA LEU A 41 -8.93 -2.07 4.82
C LEU A 41 -7.62 -1.77 4.10
N VAL A 42 -7.21 -2.64 3.19
CA VAL A 42 -6.01 -2.40 2.41
C VAL A 42 -6.18 -1.14 1.58
N ASN A 43 -7.33 -0.97 0.94
CA ASN A 43 -7.58 0.20 0.12
C ASN A 43 -7.57 1.47 0.96
N ARG A 44 -8.14 1.41 2.14
CA ARG A 44 -8.11 2.56 3.04
C ARG A 44 -6.69 2.90 3.45
N TRP A 45 -5.90 1.89 3.75
CA TRP A 45 -4.51 2.10 4.12
C TRP A 45 -3.74 2.76 3.00
N LEU A 46 -3.96 2.31 1.76
CA LEU A 46 -3.29 2.90 0.62
C LEU A 46 -3.66 4.36 0.43
N ALA A 47 -4.91 4.69 0.68
CA ALA A 47 -5.39 6.04 0.49
C ALA A 47 -4.91 7.01 1.57
N THR A 48 -4.62 6.48 2.76
CA THR A 48 -4.29 7.35 3.88
C THR A 48 -2.86 7.24 4.35
N ARG A 49 -2.02 6.54 3.62
CA ARG A 49 -0.64 6.42 4.05
C ARG A 49 0.03 7.79 4.05
N PRO A 50 1.04 7.98 4.90
CA PRO A 50 1.62 9.29 5.12
C PRO A 50 2.14 9.97 3.87
N GLY A 51 2.74 9.23 2.96
CA GLY A 51 3.26 9.83 1.75
C GLY A 51 2.18 10.46 0.90
N ALA A 52 1.02 9.84 0.85
CA ALA A 52 -0.08 10.35 0.05
C ALA A 52 -0.60 11.66 0.61
N GLU A 53 -0.68 11.74 1.94
CA GLU A 53 -1.17 12.96 2.55
C GLU A 53 -0.24 14.12 2.33
N GLN A 54 1.04 13.86 2.46
CA GLN A 54 1.99 14.94 2.29
C GLN A 54 2.02 15.43 0.86
N GLY A 55 1.73 14.54 -0.06
CA GLY A 55 1.68 14.92 -1.44
C GLY A 55 0.57 15.87 -1.77
N ASP A 56 -0.43 15.93 -0.89
CA ASP A 56 -1.54 16.78 -1.17
C ASP A 56 -1.30 18.21 -0.90
N GLY A 57 -0.15 18.62 -0.50
CA GLY A 57 0.09 20.00 -0.46
C GLY A 57 0.42 20.52 0.89
N PRO A 58 0.20 21.77 1.09
CA PRO A 58 0.76 22.46 2.23
C PRO A 58 0.19 21.93 3.52
N GLN A 59 1.08 21.76 4.41
CA GLN A 59 0.66 21.35 5.71
C GLN A 59 0.69 22.54 6.59
N PRO A 60 -0.24 22.69 7.41
CA PRO A 60 -0.27 23.80 8.34
C PRO A 60 0.94 23.83 9.21
#